data_60b9ce99308c62a05080dfb6210704dc
#
_entry.id   60b9ce99308c62a05080dfb6210704dc
#
_cell.length_a   1.000
_cell.length_b   1.000
_cell.length_c   1.000
_cell.angle_alpha   90.00
_cell.angle_beta   90.00
_cell.angle_gamma   90.00
#
_symmetry.space_group_name_H-M   'P 1'
#
loop_
_entity.id
_entity.type
_entity.pdbx_description
1 polymer ?
#
loop_
_entity_poly.entity_id
_entity_poly.type
_entity_poly.pdbx_seq_one_letter_code
_entity_poly.pdbx_strand_id
1 'polypeptide(L)'
;MQGGDKMIEKEYFIYLLSCHLNGIKPNGVSDIDWGQIYALAKKHNVIGMVMSVIKQLDKEFLPQKEIYSAFNQSLGYTVQEYELKINSIAALVSALTQTRIPHLLVKGAVIRNMYPVPALRTSGDTDVVVKESDYLRVNEILNKNGFETEGVGGNVATLIFGSERFEIHTELESINVQSKIYFSTPFDDISECSGYTYKLMPVYHLIYVITHIAHHMKIGGAGIRMLMDIDVLVRNYPKLDYNKFWQICSNIGIEKTAKTLFALCRKWFNTPVYSDFSFDDEENERFYNDLSSVILDGGIFGFGNGGVGKNNLEKSIGKSGKASFFISLKALFLWIFPPKEYFAECFLYYRKHPVLLPVAWFHRLFKALFVHRKKSKHYLKEMFTEKEISERQHQLLTELEIKG
;
A
#
# COMPACT_ATOMS: atom_id res chain seq x y z
N MET A 1 -0.63 28.94 18.81
CA MET A 1 -1.97 28.79 18.23
C MET A 1 -2.01 28.08 16.86
N GLN A 2 -0.89 27.57 16.32
CA GLN A 2 -0.91 26.88 15.00
C GLN A 2 -1.10 25.34 15.06
N GLY A 3 -1.19 24.74 16.23
CA GLY A 3 -1.31 23.28 16.36
C GLY A 3 -2.75 22.77 16.49
N GLY A 4 -3.68 23.57 16.99
CA GLY A 4 -5.07 23.17 17.21
C GLY A 4 -5.88 23.10 15.91
N ASP A 5 -5.71 24.06 15.02
CA ASP A 5 -6.49 24.14 13.77
C ASP A 5 -6.21 22.96 12.82
N LYS A 6 -4.97 22.48 12.76
CA LYS A 6 -4.60 21.33 11.93
C LYS A 6 -5.16 19.98 12.41
N MET A 7 -5.58 19.87 13.65
CA MET A 7 -6.16 18.66 14.21
C MET A 7 -7.63 18.52 13.78
N ILE A 8 -8.36 19.64 13.70
CA ILE A 8 -9.77 19.68 13.30
C ILE A 8 -9.96 19.22 11.86
N GLU A 9 -9.14 19.68 10.91
CA GLU A 9 -9.22 19.26 9.50
C GLU A 9 -8.90 17.77 9.31
N LYS A 10 -7.91 17.22 10.03
CA LYS A 10 -7.61 15.80 9.96
C LYS A 10 -8.76 14.92 10.46
N GLU A 11 -9.38 15.32 11.57
CA GLU A 11 -10.54 14.63 12.14
C GLU A 11 -11.75 14.72 11.21
N TYR A 12 -12.03 15.90 10.66
CA TYR A 12 -13.10 16.08 9.71
C TYR A 12 -12.87 15.33 8.40
N PHE A 13 -11.64 15.27 7.92
CA PHE A 13 -11.26 14.45 6.76
C PHE A 13 -11.56 12.96 6.99
N ILE A 14 -11.20 12.41 8.16
CA ILE A 14 -11.53 11.03 8.53
C ILE A 14 -13.05 10.85 8.60
N TYR A 15 -13.76 11.78 9.22
CA TYR A 15 -15.21 11.76 9.33
C TYR A 15 -15.90 11.74 7.96
N LEU A 16 -15.44 12.54 6.99
CA LEU A 16 -15.96 12.52 5.62
C LEU A 16 -15.76 11.15 4.95
N LEU A 17 -14.60 10.52 5.14
CA LEU A 17 -14.34 9.17 4.64
C LEU A 17 -15.21 8.12 5.34
N SER A 18 -15.43 8.27 6.65
CA SER A 18 -16.37 7.43 7.40
C SER A 18 -17.79 7.57 6.86
N CYS A 19 -18.24 8.78 6.58
CA CYS A 19 -19.56 9.03 5.96
C CYS A 19 -19.68 8.34 4.61
N HIS A 20 -18.61 8.39 3.78
CA HIS A 20 -18.59 7.69 2.49
C HIS A 20 -18.75 6.17 2.65
N LEU A 21 -17.98 5.55 3.56
CA LEU A 21 -18.02 4.11 3.79
C LEU A 21 -19.33 3.62 4.38
N ASN A 22 -19.95 4.44 5.24
CA ASN A 22 -21.21 4.11 5.92
C ASN A 22 -22.46 4.55 5.16
N GLY A 23 -22.33 5.28 4.03
CA GLY A 23 -23.48 5.81 3.30
C GLY A 23 -24.27 6.87 4.08
N ILE A 24 -23.61 7.64 4.96
CA ILE A 24 -24.24 8.63 5.84
C ILE A 24 -24.01 10.03 5.27
N LYS A 25 -25.07 10.86 5.28
CA LYS A 25 -24.94 12.29 4.96
C LYS A 25 -24.03 12.96 6.01
N PRO A 26 -22.98 13.69 5.60
CA PRO A 26 -22.11 14.37 6.56
C PRO A 26 -22.79 15.58 7.19
N ASN A 27 -22.46 15.84 8.45
CA ASN A 27 -22.79 17.11 9.11
C ASN A 27 -21.82 18.18 8.66
N GLY A 28 -22.30 19.38 8.40
CA GLY A 28 -21.46 20.53 8.11
C GLY A 28 -20.72 21.02 9.36
N VAL A 29 -19.53 21.55 9.17
CA VAL A 29 -18.74 22.20 10.22
C VAL A 29 -18.33 23.58 9.71
N SER A 30 -18.54 24.60 10.55
CA SER A 30 -18.11 25.98 10.25
C SER A 30 -16.59 26.11 10.36
N ASP A 31 -16.03 27.08 9.65
CA ASP A 31 -14.62 27.49 9.75
C ASP A 31 -13.58 26.40 9.39
N ILE A 32 -13.98 25.40 8.58
CA ILE A 32 -13.08 24.38 8.04
C ILE A 32 -12.23 24.95 6.91
N ASP A 33 -10.91 24.72 6.97
CA ASP A 33 -10.01 24.96 5.83
C ASP A 33 -10.15 23.85 4.77
N TRP A 34 -11.03 24.09 3.81
CA TRP A 34 -11.28 23.21 2.70
C TRP A 34 -10.05 22.99 1.79
N GLY A 35 -9.09 23.94 1.79
CA GLY A 35 -7.82 23.78 1.10
C GLY A 35 -6.97 22.68 1.74
N GLN A 36 -6.95 22.59 3.07
CA GLN A 36 -6.26 21.51 3.78
C GLN A 36 -6.97 20.17 3.57
N ILE A 37 -8.31 20.13 3.61
CA ILE A 37 -9.08 18.91 3.30
C ILE A 37 -8.76 18.42 1.88
N TYR A 38 -8.72 19.32 0.90
CA TYR A 38 -8.35 18.98 -0.48
C TYR A 38 -6.93 18.43 -0.57
N ALA A 39 -5.98 19.07 0.11
CA ALA A 39 -4.59 18.61 0.13
C ALA A 39 -4.44 17.21 0.77
N LEU A 40 -5.14 16.93 1.88
CA LEU A 40 -5.19 15.62 2.51
C LEU A 40 -5.81 14.58 1.56
N ALA A 41 -6.97 14.88 0.97
CA ALA A 41 -7.66 13.99 0.04
C ALA A 41 -6.79 13.65 -1.18
N LYS A 42 -6.06 14.64 -1.71
CA LYS A 42 -5.09 14.45 -2.80
C LYS A 42 -3.90 13.61 -2.36
N LYS A 43 -3.34 13.89 -1.20
CA LYS A 43 -2.19 13.19 -0.63
C LYS A 43 -2.47 11.70 -0.41
N HIS A 44 -3.70 11.36 -0.06
CA HIS A 44 -4.16 10.00 0.15
C HIS A 44 -4.83 9.36 -1.08
N ASN A 45 -4.97 10.12 -2.17
CA ASN A 45 -5.65 9.71 -3.40
C ASN A 45 -7.09 9.21 -3.15
N VAL A 46 -7.86 9.97 -2.37
CA VAL A 46 -9.27 9.69 -2.01
C VAL A 46 -10.21 10.85 -2.30
N ILE A 47 -9.81 11.75 -3.21
CA ILE A 47 -10.56 12.95 -3.55
C ILE A 47 -11.99 12.61 -4.00
N GLY A 48 -12.16 11.58 -4.82
CA GLY A 48 -13.46 11.14 -5.31
C GLY A 48 -14.39 10.74 -4.18
N MET A 49 -13.89 10.02 -3.17
CA MET A 49 -14.68 9.60 -2.00
C MET A 49 -15.10 10.80 -1.16
N VAL A 50 -14.17 11.72 -0.88
CA VAL A 50 -14.46 12.96 -0.13
C VAL A 50 -15.48 13.81 -0.89
N MET A 51 -15.32 13.99 -2.21
CA MET A 51 -16.26 14.76 -3.03
C MET A 51 -17.65 14.11 -3.07
N SER A 52 -17.75 12.79 -3.04
CA SER A 52 -19.04 12.10 -3.06
C SER A 52 -19.94 12.44 -1.86
N VAL A 53 -19.35 12.81 -0.73
CA VAL A 53 -20.06 13.21 0.48
C VAL A 53 -20.18 14.74 0.62
N ILE A 54 -19.19 15.51 0.19
CA ILE A 54 -19.27 16.98 0.14
C ILE A 54 -20.52 17.45 -0.61
N LYS A 55 -20.87 16.77 -1.72
CA LYS A 55 -22.08 17.06 -2.51
C LYS A 55 -23.39 17.01 -1.71
N GLN A 56 -23.39 16.33 -0.56
CA GLN A 56 -24.55 16.12 0.29
C GLN A 56 -24.64 17.16 1.43
N LEU A 57 -23.60 17.98 1.61
CA LEU A 57 -23.61 19.08 2.60
C LEU A 57 -24.65 20.15 2.24
N ASP A 58 -25.17 20.81 3.26
CA ASP A 58 -26.02 21.98 3.07
C ASP A 58 -25.19 23.14 2.52
N LYS A 59 -25.82 24.03 1.75
CA LYS A 59 -25.11 25.04 0.92
C LYS A 59 -24.15 25.94 1.72
N GLU A 60 -24.48 26.23 2.96
CA GLU A 60 -23.68 27.08 3.85
C GLU A 60 -22.33 26.45 4.27
N PHE A 61 -22.22 25.12 4.20
CA PHE A 61 -21.02 24.36 4.56
C PHE A 61 -20.19 23.92 3.35
N LEU A 62 -20.62 24.24 2.13
CA LEU A 62 -19.87 23.87 0.94
C LEU A 62 -18.52 24.62 0.85
N PRO A 63 -17.48 24.00 0.27
CA PRO A 63 -16.24 24.71 -0.07
C PRO A 63 -16.49 25.94 -0.94
N GLN A 64 -15.57 26.90 -0.88
CA GLN A 64 -15.52 28.02 -1.83
C GLN A 64 -15.52 27.48 -3.27
N LYS A 65 -16.10 28.26 -4.19
CA LYS A 65 -16.37 27.84 -5.58
C LYS A 65 -15.13 27.23 -6.28
N GLU A 66 -13.97 27.80 -6.07
CA GLU A 66 -12.70 27.38 -6.68
C GLU A 66 -12.28 25.99 -6.18
N ILE A 67 -12.35 25.76 -4.87
CA ILE A 67 -12.01 24.49 -4.22
C ILE A 67 -13.05 23.42 -4.58
N TYR A 68 -14.33 23.77 -4.56
CA TYR A 68 -15.40 22.87 -4.97
C TYR A 68 -15.22 22.41 -6.44
N SER A 69 -14.85 23.35 -7.33
CA SER A 69 -14.56 23.05 -8.71
C SER A 69 -13.36 22.10 -8.86
N ALA A 70 -12.29 22.31 -8.08
CA ALA A 70 -11.12 21.44 -8.07
C ALA A 70 -11.47 20.01 -7.60
N PHE A 71 -12.27 19.85 -6.55
CA PHE A 71 -12.79 18.55 -6.12
C PHE A 71 -13.60 17.86 -7.23
N ASN A 72 -14.50 18.60 -7.86
CA ASN A 72 -15.38 18.05 -8.90
C ASN A 72 -14.61 17.65 -10.16
N GLN A 73 -13.61 18.42 -10.59
CA GLN A 73 -12.72 18.07 -11.67
C GLN A 73 -11.93 16.80 -11.36
N SER A 74 -11.39 16.70 -10.14
CA SER A 74 -10.64 15.52 -9.69
C SER A 74 -11.52 14.28 -9.61
N LEU A 75 -12.79 14.41 -9.25
CA LEU A 75 -13.76 13.31 -9.31
C LEU A 75 -13.93 12.81 -10.75
N GLY A 76 -14.05 13.72 -11.73
CA GLY A 76 -14.13 13.36 -13.14
C GLY A 76 -12.92 12.53 -13.60
N TYR A 77 -11.71 12.94 -13.24
CA TYR A 77 -10.50 12.18 -13.53
C TYR A 77 -10.50 10.80 -12.84
N THR A 78 -10.93 10.71 -11.57
CA THR A 78 -10.99 9.43 -10.85
C THR A 78 -11.91 8.43 -11.54
N VAL A 79 -13.07 8.88 -12.04
CA VAL A 79 -14.00 8.02 -12.79
C VAL A 79 -13.42 7.59 -14.14
N GLN A 80 -12.76 8.50 -14.85
CA GLN A 80 -12.09 8.17 -16.12
C GLN A 80 -10.96 7.14 -15.93
N GLU A 81 -10.11 7.33 -14.92
CA GLU A 81 -9.05 6.36 -14.56
C GLU A 81 -9.64 4.98 -14.21
N TYR A 82 -10.77 4.96 -13.49
CA TYR A 82 -11.45 3.70 -13.18
C TYR A 82 -11.88 2.95 -14.45
N GLU A 83 -12.51 3.63 -15.41
CA GLU A 83 -12.94 3.01 -16.67
C GLU A 83 -11.77 2.44 -17.48
N LEU A 84 -10.67 3.19 -17.58
CA LEU A 84 -9.45 2.72 -18.24
C LEU A 84 -8.90 1.48 -17.56
N LYS A 85 -8.84 1.48 -16.23
CA LYS A 85 -8.35 0.36 -15.44
C LYS A 85 -9.20 -0.90 -15.56
N ILE A 86 -10.54 -0.76 -15.51
CA ILE A 86 -11.44 -1.92 -15.67
C ILE A 86 -11.30 -2.54 -17.05
N ASN A 87 -11.20 -1.73 -18.10
CA ASN A 87 -10.98 -2.22 -19.45
C ASN A 87 -9.63 -2.94 -19.58
N SER A 88 -8.59 -2.41 -18.97
CA SER A 88 -7.25 -3.03 -18.98
C SER A 88 -7.21 -4.34 -18.19
N ILE A 89 -7.89 -4.42 -17.04
CA ILE A 89 -8.05 -5.67 -16.28
C ILE A 89 -8.83 -6.69 -17.12
N ALA A 90 -9.90 -6.29 -17.78
CA ALA A 90 -10.67 -7.18 -18.66
C ALA A 90 -9.83 -7.74 -19.83
N ALA A 91 -8.95 -6.93 -20.41
CA ALA A 91 -8.01 -7.38 -21.45
C ALA A 91 -7.06 -8.46 -20.92
N LEU A 92 -6.46 -8.24 -19.73
CA LEU A 92 -5.59 -9.22 -19.07
C LEU A 92 -6.34 -10.54 -18.76
N VAL A 93 -7.50 -10.45 -18.12
CA VAL A 93 -8.34 -11.60 -17.78
C VAL A 93 -8.73 -12.38 -19.04
N SER A 94 -9.10 -11.69 -20.11
CA SER A 94 -9.44 -12.31 -21.40
C SER A 94 -8.26 -13.09 -21.98
N ALA A 95 -7.05 -12.48 -22.02
CA ALA A 95 -5.85 -13.10 -22.56
C ALA A 95 -5.45 -14.37 -21.77
N LEU A 96 -5.50 -14.32 -20.45
CA LEU A 96 -5.16 -15.47 -19.60
C LEU A 96 -6.25 -16.55 -19.63
N THR A 97 -7.53 -16.18 -19.65
CA THR A 97 -8.64 -17.13 -19.73
C THR A 97 -8.67 -17.90 -21.06
N GLN A 98 -8.46 -17.21 -22.19
CA GLN A 98 -8.42 -17.84 -23.51
C GLN A 98 -7.27 -18.86 -23.62
N THR A 99 -6.19 -18.64 -22.90
CA THR A 99 -5.03 -19.55 -22.85
C THR A 99 -5.09 -20.55 -21.70
N ARG A 100 -6.19 -20.57 -20.96
CA ARG A 100 -6.48 -21.48 -19.83
C ARG A 100 -5.43 -21.40 -18.72
N ILE A 101 -4.94 -20.20 -18.42
CA ILE A 101 -4.00 -19.97 -17.33
C ILE A 101 -4.76 -19.57 -16.06
N PRO A 102 -4.68 -20.36 -14.98
CA PRO A 102 -5.22 -19.99 -13.69
C PRO A 102 -4.51 -18.74 -13.15
N HIS A 103 -5.29 -17.74 -12.75
CA HIS A 103 -4.77 -16.51 -12.19
C HIS A 103 -5.65 -15.97 -11.07
N LEU A 104 -5.01 -15.37 -10.06
CA LEU A 104 -5.65 -14.74 -8.92
C LEU A 104 -5.56 -13.22 -9.07
N LEU A 105 -6.70 -12.55 -9.03
CA LEU A 105 -6.73 -11.10 -8.76
C LEU A 105 -6.72 -10.89 -7.26
N VAL A 106 -5.88 -9.97 -6.78
CA VAL A 106 -5.74 -9.71 -5.35
C VAL A 106 -5.83 -8.23 -5.02
N LYS A 107 -5.89 -7.90 -3.74
CA LYS A 107 -5.89 -6.52 -3.23
C LYS A 107 -6.96 -5.64 -3.91
N GLY A 108 -6.53 -4.47 -4.40
CA GLY A 108 -7.39 -3.46 -5.01
C GLY A 108 -8.21 -3.92 -6.20
N ALA A 109 -7.74 -4.91 -6.97
CA ALA A 109 -8.48 -5.45 -8.11
C ALA A 109 -9.78 -6.15 -7.69
N VAL A 110 -9.80 -6.75 -6.51
CA VAL A 110 -10.96 -7.43 -5.93
C VAL A 110 -11.74 -6.52 -4.99
N ILE A 111 -11.03 -5.86 -4.05
CA ILE A 111 -11.65 -5.13 -2.94
C ILE A 111 -12.47 -3.93 -3.43
N ARG A 112 -12.07 -3.28 -4.54
CA ARG A 112 -12.79 -2.13 -5.08
C ARG A 112 -14.28 -2.39 -5.31
N ASN A 113 -14.63 -3.61 -5.74
CA ASN A 113 -16.02 -4.00 -6.00
C ASN A 113 -16.87 -4.12 -4.74
N MET A 114 -16.26 -4.07 -3.56
CA MET A 114 -16.90 -4.12 -2.26
C MET A 114 -17.15 -2.72 -1.68
N TYR A 115 -16.56 -1.67 -2.27
CA TYR A 115 -16.81 -0.29 -1.87
C TYR A 115 -18.21 0.18 -2.27
N PRO A 116 -18.81 1.12 -1.52
CA PRO A 116 -20.13 1.69 -1.87
C PRO A 116 -20.18 2.25 -3.30
N VAL A 117 -19.07 2.82 -3.77
CA VAL A 117 -18.89 3.31 -5.14
C VAL A 117 -17.53 2.82 -5.66
N PRO A 118 -17.48 1.69 -6.37
CA PRO A 118 -16.22 1.07 -6.84
C PRO A 118 -15.32 2.01 -7.64
N ALA A 119 -15.89 2.90 -8.44
CA ALA A 119 -15.16 3.86 -9.25
C ALA A 119 -14.32 4.86 -8.44
N LEU A 120 -14.62 5.05 -7.16
CA LEU A 120 -13.93 6.01 -6.30
C LEU A 120 -12.74 5.40 -5.55
N ARG A 121 -12.63 4.07 -5.53
CA ARG A 121 -11.48 3.38 -4.94
C ARG A 121 -10.33 3.34 -5.95
N THR A 122 -9.46 4.34 -5.89
CA THR A 122 -8.25 4.46 -6.72
C THR A 122 -7.21 3.38 -6.39
N SER A 123 -6.39 2.97 -7.35
CA SER A 123 -5.21 2.12 -7.13
C SER A 123 -4.09 2.54 -8.08
N GLY A 124 -2.84 2.29 -7.71
CA GLY A 124 -1.69 2.50 -8.59
C GLY A 124 -1.58 1.37 -9.62
N ASP A 125 -1.27 0.21 -9.14
CA ASP A 125 -1.05 -1.02 -9.89
C ASP A 125 -2.21 -2.01 -9.78
N THR A 126 -2.10 -3.08 -10.53
CA THR A 126 -2.99 -4.25 -10.44
C THR A 126 -2.13 -5.48 -10.22
N ASP A 127 -2.27 -6.08 -9.04
CA ASP A 127 -1.56 -7.28 -8.65
C ASP A 127 -2.29 -8.53 -9.13
N VAL A 128 -1.56 -9.42 -9.80
CA VAL A 128 -2.04 -10.69 -10.31
C VAL A 128 -1.08 -11.80 -9.88
N VAL A 129 -1.60 -12.87 -9.31
CA VAL A 129 -0.78 -14.02 -8.93
C VAL A 129 -1.03 -15.16 -9.89
N VAL A 130 0.06 -15.76 -10.37
CA VAL A 130 0.04 -16.94 -11.25
C VAL A 130 0.92 -18.04 -10.68
N LYS A 131 0.75 -19.27 -11.12
CA LYS A 131 1.65 -20.35 -10.72
C LYS A 131 3.03 -20.12 -11.31
N GLU A 132 4.07 -20.46 -10.57
CA GLU A 132 5.46 -20.33 -11.02
C GLU A 132 5.71 -21.05 -12.36
N SER A 133 5.09 -22.24 -12.54
CA SER A 133 5.14 -22.99 -13.79
C SER A 133 4.59 -22.26 -15.01
N ASP A 134 3.68 -21.31 -14.81
CA ASP A 134 3.02 -20.56 -15.89
C ASP A 134 3.68 -19.17 -16.12
N TYR A 135 4.57 -18.74 -15.23
CA TYR A 135 5.09 -17.36 -15.21
C TYR A 135 5.71 -16.89 -16.54
N LEU A 136 6.60 -17.68 -17.12
CA LEU A 136 7.24 -17.34 -18.42
C LEU A 136 6.20 -17.29 -19.54
N ARG A 137 5.28 -18.26 -19.56
CA ARG A 137 4.21 -18.34 -20.56
C ARG A 137 3.24 -17.17 -20.44
N VAL A 138 2.93 -16.74 -19.21
CA VAL A 138 2.10 -15.55 -18.95
C VAL A 138 2.71 -14.31 -19.59
N ASN A 139 4.01 -14.05 -19.34
CA ASN A 139 4.69 -12.90 -19.92
C ASN A 139 4.67 -12.91 -21.46
N GLU A 140 4.89 -14.08 -22.08
CA GLU A 140 4.81 -14.21 -23.54
C GLU A 140 3.40 -13.93 -24.08
N ILE A 141 2.37 -14.45 -23.42
CA ILE A 141 0.97 -14.25 -23.82
C ILE A 141 0.59 -12.79 -23.68
N LEU A 142 0.89 -12.16 -22.54
CA LEU A 142 0.54 -10.76 -22.32
C LEU A 142 1.26 -9.85 -23.32
N ASN A 143 2.54 -10.09 -23.59
CA ASN A 143 3.27 -9.31 -24.61
C ASN A 143 2.64 -9.46 -26.01
N LYS A 144 2.18 -10.67 -26.40
CA LYS A 144 1.46 -10.89 -27.67
C LYS A 144 0.10 -10.18 -27.72
N ASN A 145 -0.49 -9.86 -26.57
CA ASN A 145 -1.75 -9.14 -26.43
C ASN A 145 -1.57 -7.65 -26.15
N GLY A 146 -0.40 -7.08 -26.42
CA GLY A 146 -0.14 -5.63 -26.35
C GLY A 146 0.27 -5.10 -24.98
N PHE A 147 0.59 -5.97 -24.03
CA PHE A 147 1.21 -5.57 -22.77
C PHE A 147 2.72 -5.44 -22.97
N GLU A 148 3.30 -4.34 -22.52
CA GLU A 148 4.73 -4.07 -22.63
C GLU A 148 5.44 -4.39 -21.30
N THR A 149 6.47 -5.23 -21.33
CA THR A 149 7.26 -5.54 -20.15
C THR A 149 8.15 -4.35 -19.79
N GLU A 150 7.89 -3.72 -18.64
CA GLU A 150 8.73 -2.64 -18.09
C GLU A 150 9.93 -3.20 -17.34
N GLY A 151 9.76 -4.30 -16.63
CA GLY A 151 10.83 -4.93 -15.85
C GLY A 151 10.47 -6.34 -15.39
N VAL A 152 11.52 -7.14 -15.17
CA VAL A 152 11.42 -8.47 -14.57
C VAL A 152 12.45 -8.54 -13.46
N GLY A 153 12.00 -8.77 -12.22
CA GLY A 153 12.87 -8.90 -11.06
C GLY A 153 12.37 -10.01 -10.13
N GLY A 154 13.22 -11.01 -9.86
CA GLY A 154 12.88 -12.10 -8.97
C GLY A 154 11.57 -12.81 -9.37
N ASN A 155 10.59 -12.78 -8.49
CA ASN A 155 9.29 -13.45 -8.64
C ASN A 155 8.19 -12.49 -9.15
N VAL A 156 8.55 -11.31 -9.67
CA VAL A 156 7.61 -10.28 -10.14
C VAL A 156 7.99 -9.78 -11.52
N ALA A 157 7.04 -9.75 -12.45
CA ALA A 157 7.14 -9.01 -13.71
C ALA A 157 6.21 -7.82 -13.67
N THR A 158 6.72 -6.67 -14.08
CA THR A 158 5.93 -5.46 -14.26
C THR A 158 5.64 -5.25 -15.73
N LEU A 159 4.36 -5.14 -16.07
CA LEU A 159 3.89 -4.89 -17.44
C LEU A 159 3.03 -3.63 -17.47
N ILE A 160 3.04 -2.96 -18.61
CA ILE A 160 2.23 -1.77 -18.91
C ILE A 160 1.25 -2.11 -20.01
N PHE A 161 0.00 -1.70 -19.85
CA PHE A 161 -1.02 -1.74 -20.90
C PHE A 161 -1.77 -0.41 -20.95
N GLY A 162 -1.53 0.38 -21.98
CA GLY A 162 -1.94 1.78 -22.01
C GLY A 162 -1.27 2.58 -20.88
N SER A 163 -2.06 3.18 -20.00
CA SER A 163 -1.56 3.89 -18.79
C SER A 163 -1.48 3.01 -17.55
N GLU A 164 -1.95 1.77 -17.64
CA GLU A 164 -2.12 0.89 -16.48
C GLU A 164 -0.91 -0.01 -16.26
N ARG A 165 -0.56 -0.16 -14.99
CA ARG A 165 0.55 -0.98 -14.53
C ARG A 165 0.04 -2.26 -13.90
N PHE A 166 0.62 -3.39 -14.31
CA PHE A 166 0.33 -4.72 -13.79
C PHE A 166 1.57 -5.34 -13.17
N GLU A 167 1.42 -5.95 -12.00
CA GLU A 167 2.46 -6.74 -11.36
C GLU A 167 2.04 -8.21 -11.34
N ILE A 168 2.77 -9.02 -12.09
CA ILE A 168 2.55 -10.47 -12.17
C ILE A 168 3.47 -11.14 -11.17
N HIS A 169 2.89 -11.67 -10.11
CA HIS A 169 3.58 -12.32 -9.00
C HIS A 169 3.47 -13.85 -9.12
N THR A 170 4.48 -14.57 -8.64
CA THR A 170 4.41 -16.03 -8.44
C THR A 170 4.16 -16.40 -6.98
N GLU A 171 4.36 -15.46 -6.06
CA GLU A 171 4.18 -15.62 -4.62
C GLU A 171 3.40 -14.43 -4.06
N LEU A 172 2.69 -14.64 -2.95
CA LEU A 172 2.13 -13.55 -2.16
C LEU A 172 3.20 -12.93 -1.25
N GLU A 173 3.10 -11.63 -1.00
CA GLU A 173 4.02 -10.92 -0.11
C GLU A 173 3.94 -11.47 1.32
N SER A 174 5.09 -11.50 1.99
CA SER A 174 5.23 -11.99 3.36
C SER A 174 6.14 -11.07 4.16
N ILE A 175 6.01 -11.08 5.49
CA ILE A 175 6.82 -10.23 6.40
C ILE A 175 7.79 -11.03 7.27
N ASN A 176 7.58 -12.32 7.39
CA ASN A 176 8.38 -13.26 8.16
C ASN A 176 8.30 -14.68 7.58
N VAL A 177 9.06 -15.61 8.16
CA VAL A 177 9.12 -17.00 7.70
C VAL A 177 7.75 -17.70 7.82
N GLN A 178 7.02 -17.47 8.91
CA GLN A 178 5.72 -18.10 9.16
C GLN A 178 4.67 -17.65 8.14
N SER A 179 4.59 -16.34 7.85
CA SER A 179 3.70 -15.84 6.81
C SER A 179 4.12 -16.30 5.41
N LYS A 180 5.43 -16.46 5.15
CA LYS A 180 5.90 -17.03 3.87
C LYS A 180 5.43 -18.48 3.69
N ILE A 181 5.52 -19.29 4.73
CA ILE A 181 5.00 -20.66 4.70
C ILE A 181 3.48 -20.66 4.51
N TYR A 182 2.75 -19.81 5.23
CA TYR A 182 1.29 -19.72 5.15
C TYR A 182 0.82 -19.32 3.74
N PHE A 183 1.54 -18.43 3.05
CA PHE A 183 1.19 -17.97 1.71
C PHE A 183 1.87 -18.76 0.58
N SER A 184 2.53 -19.88 0.86
CA SER A 184 3.29 -20.64 -0.14
C SER A 184 2.42 -21.31 -1.23
N THR A 185 1.16 -21.60 -0.91
CA THR A 185 0.21 -22.26 -1.82
C THR A 185 -1.08 -21.43 -1.98
N PRO A 186 -1.03 -20.24 -2.58
CA PRO A 186 -2.19 -19.34 -2.62
C PRO A 186 -3.37 -19.88 -3.43
N PHE A 187 -3.15 -20.87 -4.29
CA PHE A 187 -4.21 -21.51 -5.08
C PHE A 187 -4.98 -22.60 -4.33
N ASP A 188 -4.58 -22.97 -3.10
CA ASP A 188 -5.31 -23.93 -2.27
C ASP A 188 -6.43 -23.24 -1.48
N ASP A 189 -6.28 -21.95 -1.16
CA ASP A 189 -7.23 -21.12 -0.41
C ASP A 189 -8.00 -20.14 -1.32
N ILE A 190 -8.58 -20.65 -2.40
CA ILE A 190 -9.35 -19.88 -3.37
C ILE A 190 -10.84 -20.03 -3.16
N SER A 191 -11.59 -18.98 -3.47
CA SER A 191 -13.04 -18.98 -3.58
C SER A 191 -13.43 -18.82 -5.05
N GLU A 192 -14.69 -19.06 -5.35
CA GLU A 192 -15.38 -18.94 -6.62
C GLU A 192 -14.54 -18.52 -7.83
N CYS A 193 -14.61 -19.29 -8.86
CA CYS A 193 -13.90 -19.09 -10.10
C CYS A 193 -14.88 -18.63 -11.20
N SER A 194 -14.45 -17.71 -12.01
CA SER A 194 -15.09 -17.38 -13.29
C SER A 194 -14.12 -17.78 -14.41
N GLY A 195 -14.35 -18.90 -15.04
CA GLY A 195 -13.39 -19.46 -16.01
C GLY A 195 -12.07 -19.85 -15.32
N TYR A 196 -10.99 -19.12 -15.59
CA TYR A 196 -9.66 -19.34 -15.02
C TYR A 196 -9.25 -18.21 -14.06
N THR A 197 -10.17 -17.29 -13.75
CA THR A 197 -9.96 -16.20 -12.79
C THR A 197 -10.44 -16.62 -11.41
N TYR A 198 -9.57 -16.51 -10.42
CA TYR A 198 -9.83 -16.89 -9.04
C TYR A 198 -9.69 -15.67 -8.13
N LYS A 199 -10.23 -15.76 -6.92
CA LYS A 199 -10.02 -14.83 -5.80
C LYS A 199 -9.74 -15.63 -4.53
N LEU A 200 -9.03 -15.02 -3.60
CA LEU A 200 -8.71 -15.63 -2.30
C LEU A 200 -9.99 -15.83 -1.47
N MET A 201 -10.02 -16.89 -0.66
CA MET A 201 -11.06 -17.09 0.34
C MET A 201 -11.07 -15.91 1.33
N PRO A 202 -12.23 -15.50 1.87
CA PRO A 202 -12.36 -14.29 2.69
C PRO A 202 -11.40 -14.20 3.86
N VAL A 203 -11.23 -15.25 4.66
CA VAL A 203 -10.27 -15.27 5.78
C VAL A 203 -8.85 -15.07 5.28
N TYR A 204 -8.46 -15.82 4.26
CA TYR A 204 -7.13 -15.75 3.67
C TYR A 204 -6.85 -14.37 3.06
N HIS A 205 -7.85 -13.77 2.37
CA HIS A 205 -7.75 -12.45 1.77
C HIS A 205 -7.56 -11.35 2.83
N LEU A 206 -8.32 -11.40 3.93
CA LEU A 206 -8.19 -10.43 5.02
C LEU A 206 -6.82 -10.51 5.69
N ILE A 207 -6.33 -11.73 5.96
CA ILE A 207 -4.98 -11.97 6.50
C ILE A 207 -3.91 -11.42 5.53
N TYR A 208 -4.08 -11.67 4.23
CA TYR A 208 -3.17 -11.17 3.22
C TYR A 208 -3.12 -9.65 3.17
N VAL A 209 -4.27 -8.97 3.23
CA VAL A 209 -4.33 -7.50 3.25
C VAL A 209 -3.61 -6.94 4.49
N ILE A 210 -3.81 -7.53 5.66
CA ILE A 210 -3.12 -7.10 6.89
C ILE A 210 -1.61 -7.31 6.78
N THR A 211 -1.19 -8.47 6.27
CA THR A 211 0.24 -8.77 6.05
C THR A 211 0.86 -7.78 5.06
N HIS A 212 0.15 -7.45 4.00
CA HIS A 212 0.57 -6.44 3.02
C HIS A 212 0.70 -5.04 3.64
N ILE A 213 -0.24 -4.64 4.51
CA ILE A 213 -0.13 -3.38 5.26
C ILE A 213 1.09 -3.40 6.18
N ALA A 214 1.32 -4.50 6.89
CA ALA A 214 2.49 -4.68 7.75
C ALA A 214 3.80 -4.59 6.93
N HIS A 215 3.82 -5.19 5.73
CA HIS A 215 4.94 -5.06 4.80
C HIS A 215 5.17 -3.59 4.38
N HIS A 216 4.12 -2.86 4.02
CA HIS A 216 4.23 -1.44 3.71
C HIS A 216 4.71 -0.61 4.90
N MET A 217 4.20 -0.85 6.10
CA MET A 217 4.69 -0.18 7.31
C MET A 217 6.18 -0.40 7.54
N LYS A 218 6.69 -1.58 7.23
CA LYS A 218 8.12 -1.92 7.32
C LYS A 218 8.98 -1.15 6.31
N ILE A 219 8.50 -0.94 5.09
CA ILE A 219 9.30 -0.34 4.01
C ILE A 219 9.10 1.16 3.81
N GLY A 220 7.97 1.74 4.24
CA GLY A 220 7.69 3.15 3.96
C GLY A 220 6.45 3.72 4.62
N GLY A 221 5.63 2.89 5.27
CA GLY A 221 4.37 3.27 5.91
C GLY A 221 3.14 2.93 5.07
N ALA A 222 1.98 2.97 5.71
CA ALA A 222 0.69 2.65 5.12
C ALA A 222 -0.19 3.90 4.99
N GLY A 223 -0.97 3.97 3.92
CA GLY A 223 -1.93 5.04 3.69
C GLY A 223 -3.33 4.70 4.21
N ILE A 224 -4.18 5.73 4.38
CA ILE A 224 -5.55 5.56 4.91
C ILE A 224 -6.40 4.60 4.08
N ARG A 225 -6.19 4.52 2.76
CA ARG A 225 -6.92 3.59 1.88
C ARG A 225 -6.74 2.13 2.28
N MET A 226 -5.57 1.76 2.78
CA MET A 226 -5.31 0.38 3.22
C MET A 226 -6.15 0.01 4.45
N LEU A 227 -6.39 0.97 5.36
CA LEU A 227 -7.29 0.77 6.48
C LEU A 227 -8.75 0.71 6.00
N MET A 228 -9.13 1.54 5.03
CA MET A 228 -10.45 1.48 4.40
C MET A 228 -10.69 0.12 3.73
N ASP A 229 -9.67 -0.49 3.13
CA ASP A 229 -9.77 -1.83 2.54
C ASP A 229 -10.09 -2.89 3.63
N ILE A 230 -9.52 -2.79 4.84
CA ILE A 230 -9.89 -3.65 5.98
C ILE A 230 -11.35 -3.43 6.36
N ASP A 231 -11.78 -2.19 6.56
CA ASP A 231 -13.17 -1.84 6.91
C ASP A 231 -14.16 -2.45 5.92
N VAL A 232 -13.89 -2.27 4.63
CA VAL A 232 -14.75 -2.78 3.56
C VAL A 232 -14.79 -4.31 3.53
N LEU A 233 -13.65 -4.99 3.72
CA LEU A 233 -13.61 -6.45 3.81
C LEU A 233 -14.42 -6.97 5.00
N VAL A 234 -14.25 -6.36 6.18
CA VAL A 234 -14.99 -6.75 7.39
C VAL A 234 -16.49 -6.59 7.19
N ARG A 235 -16.95 -5.47 6.61
CA ARG A 235 -18.38 -5.23 6.34
C ARG A 235 -18.97 -6.21 5.34
N ASN A 236 -18.22 -6.58 4.32
CA ASN A 236 -18.69 -7.50 3.28
C ASN A 236 -18.64 -8.97 3.73
N TYR A 237 -17.91 -9.28 4.79
CA TYR A 237 -17.81 -10.65 5.34
C TYR A 237 -18.23 -10.76 6.80
N PRO A 238 -19.49 -10.41 7.15
CA PRO A 238 -19.97 -10.42 8.56
C PRO A 238 -20.00 -11.85 9.15
N LYS A 239 -20.04 -12.89 8.31
CA LYS A 239 -20.06 -14.30 8.72
C LYS A 239 -18.66 -14.96 8.62
N LEU A 240 -17.61 -14.16 8.51
CA LEU A 240 -16.25 -14.68 8.49
C LEU A 240 -15.94 -15.41 9.81
N ASP A 241 -15.22 -16.53 9.74
CA ASP A 241 -14.75 -17.22 10.93
C ASP A 241 -13.62 -16.41 11.60
N TYR A 242 -14.02 -15.46 12.47
CA TYR A 242 -13.08 -14.60 13.19
C TYR A 242 -12.22 -15.36 14.20
N ASN A 243 -12.70 -16.49 14.76
CA ASN A 243 -11.87 -17.29 15.64
C ASN A 243 -10.70 -17.91 14.87
N LYS A 244 -10.99 -18.48 13.71
CA LYS A 244 -9.96 -19.00 12.79
C LYS A 244 -9.03 -17.89 12.34
N PHE A 245 -9.58 -16.70 12.00
CA PHE A 245 -8.79 -15.52 11.61
C PHE A 245 -7.78 -15.14 12.69
N TRP A 246 -8.20 -14.96 13.94
CA TRP A 246 -7.31 -14.59 15.04
C TRP A 246 -6.27 -15.67 15.36
N GLN A 247 -6.67 -16.93 15.33
CA GLN A 247 -5.75 -18.05 15.50
C GLN A 247 -4.64 -18.05 14.45
N ILE A 248 -4.97 -17.78 13.19
CA ILE A 248 -3.98 -17.70 12.12
C ILE A 248 -3.08 -16.48 12.30
N CYS A 249 -3.64 -15.31 12.62
CA CYS A 249 -2.86 -14.10 12.89
C CYS A 249 -1.82 -14.32 14.01
N SER A 250 -2.20 -15.04 15.07
CA SER A 250 -1.29 -15.42 16.15
C SER A 250 -0.19 -16.37 15.65
N ASN A 251 -0.56 -17.42 14.91
CA ASN A 251 0.38 -18.42 14.40
C ASN A 251 1.44 -17.83 13.46
N ILE A 252 1.06 -16.85 12.65
CA ILE A 252 1.99 -16.19 11.71
C ILE A 252 2.64 -14.92 12.27
N GLY A 253 2.36 -14.60 13.54
CA GLY A 253 3.00 -13.49 14.27
C GLY A 253 2.60 -12.09 13.80
N ILE A 254 1.33 -11.89 13.40
CA ILE A 254 0.76 -10.59 13.03
C ILE A 254 -0.43 -10.18 13.91
N GLU A 255 -0.68 -10.89 15.01
CA GLU A 255 -1.87 -10.68 15.84
C GLU A 255 -1.95 -9.25 16.38
N LYS A 256 -0.86 -8.73 16.94
CA LYS A 256 -0.83 -7.37 17.48
C LYS A 256 -1.03 -6.31 16.38
N THR A 257 -0.37 -6.49 15.24
CA THR A 257 -0.60 -5.64 14.06
C THR A 257 -2.07 -5.66 13.65
N ALA A 258 -2.68 -6.85 13.52
CA ALA A 258 -4.09 -6.98 13.14
C ALA A 258 -5.01 -6.29 14.14
N LYS A 259 -4.80 -6.52 15.45
CA LYS A 259 -5.57 -5.87 16.53
C LYS A 259 -5.50 -4.36 16.43
N THR A 260 -4.31 -3.80 16.28
CA THR A 260 -4.10 -2.35 16.15
C THR A 260 -4.82 -1.77 14.94
N LEU A 261 -4.71 -2.43 13.78
CA LEU A 261 -5.38 -1.97 12.56
C LEU A 261 -6.90 -2.03 12.68
N PHE A 262 -7.45 -3.07 13.30
CA PHE A 262 -8.89 -3.17 13.58
C PHE A 262 -9.36 -2.08 14.54
N ALA A 263 -8.60 -1.80 15.62
CA ALA A 263 -8.92 -0.71 16.55
C ALA A 263 -8.97 0.65 15.84
N LEU A 264 -7.99 0.95 14.96
CA LEU A 264 -8.01 2.16 14.14
C LEU A 264 -9.20 2.20 13.17
N CYS A 265 -9.52 1.10 12.50
CA CYS A 265 -10.68 1.04 11.62
C CYS A 265 -11.98 1.29 12.38
N ARG A 266 -12.11 0.73 13.59
CA ARG A 266 -13.25 1.01 14.46
C ARG A 266 -13.33 2.48 14.87
N LYS A 267 -12.20 3.07 15.33
CA LYS A 267 -12.13 4.48 15.73
C LYS A 267 -12.43 5.44 14.59
N TRP A 268 -11.95 5.15 13.38
CA TRP A 268 -12.05 6.06 12.25
C TRP A 268 -13.30 5.87 11.41
N PHE A 269 -13.73 4.63 11.20
CA PHE A 269 -14.78 4.30 10.23
C PHE A 269 -16.00 3.65 10.88
N ASN A 270 -15.99 3.47 12.22
CA ASN A 270 -17.03 2.73 12.92
C ASN A 270 -17.19 1.30 12.36
N THR A 271 -16.05 0.65 12.08
CA THR A 271 -16.02 -0.73 11.57
C THR A 271 -16.70 -1.67 12.55
N PRO A 272 -17.64 -2.52 12.11
CA PRO A 272 -18.33 -3.45 12.99
C PRO A 272 -17.36 -4.49 13.58
N VAL A 273 -17.65 -4.90 14.81
CA VAL A 273 -16.91 -5.99 15.49
C VAL A 273 -17.79 -7.22 15.50
N TYR A 274 -17.29 -8.32 14.96
CA TYR A 274 -18.02 -9.58 14.86
C TYR A 274 -17.41 -10.71 15.72
N SER A 275 -16.59 -10.35 16.71
CA SER A 275 -15.96 -11.30 17.64
C SER A 275 -15.97 -10.73 19.06
N ASP A 276 -15.90 -11.60 20.07
CA ASP A 276 -15.79 -11.23 21.49
C ASP A 276 -14.42 -10.59 21.85
N PHE A 277 -13.74 -10.08 20.83
CA PHE A 277 -12.43 -9.48 20.98
C PHE A 277 -12.56 -8.11 21.64
N SER A 278 -12.00 -7.98 22.86
CA SER A 278 -11.88 -6.70 23.55
C SER A 278 -10.69 -5.92 22.97
N PHE A 279 -10.96 -4.69 22.55
CA PHE A 279 -9.90 -3.74 22.25
C PHE A 279 -9.59 -2.99 23.56
N ASP A 280 -8.36 -3.09 24.07
CA ASP A 280 -7.88 -2.23 25.16
C ASP A 280 -7.65 -0.82 24.60
N ASP A 281 -8.73 -0.05 24.53
CA ASP A 281 -8.74 1.30 23.95
C ASP A 281 -8.04 2.33 24.85
N GLU A 282 -7.97 2.10 26.18
CA GLU A 282 -7.52 3.10 27.15
C GLU A 282 -6.02 3.11 27.44
N GLU A 283 -5.34 1.95 27.42
CA GLU A 283 -3.91 1.89 27.78
C GLU A 283 -2.95 2.43 26.72
N ASN A 284 -3.40 2.64 25.46
CA ASN A 284 -2.54 2.95 24.31
C ASN A 284 -2.96 4.18 23.50
N GLU A 285 -3.71 5.12 24.07
CA GLU A 285 -4.22 6.31 23.32
C GLU A 285 -3.06 7.09 22.66
N ARG A 286 -1.94 7.25 23.34
CA ARG A 286 -0.76 7.91 22.79
C ARG A 286 -0.22 7.18 21.56
N PHE A 287 -0.13 5.86 21.61
CA PHE A 287 0.33 5.05 20.47
C PHE A 287 -0.61 5.16 19.27
N TYR A 288 -1.95 5.10 19.49
CA TYR A 288 -2.92 5.27 18.42
C TYR A 288 -2.88 6.67 17.81
N ASN A 289 -2.67 7.71 18.62
CA ASN A 289 -2.53 9.08 18.14
C ASN A 289 -1.23 9.26 17.32
N ASP A 290 -0.13 8.66 17.75
CA ASP A 290 1.13 8.65 17.03
C ASP A 290 1.02 7.90 15.70
N LEU A 291 0.42 6.71 15.70
CA LEU A 291 0.19 5.93 14.50
C LEU A 291 -0.77 6.64 13.51
N SER A 292 -1.84 7.23 14.04
CA SER A 292 -2.79 8.06 13.26
C SER A 292 -2.08 9.22 12.58
N SER A 293 -1.25 9.95 13.32
CA SER A 293 -0.46 11.06 12.78
C SER A 293 0.47 10.59 11.66
N VAL A 294 1.15 9.46 11.86
CA VAL A 294 2.05 8.89 10.86
C VAL A 294 1.31 8.50 9.59
N ILE A 295 0.15 7.86 9.70
CA ILE A 295 -0.65 7.46 8.54
C ILE A 295 -1.16 8.71 7.79
N LEU A 296 -1.72 9.70 8.50
CA LEU A 296 -2.28 10.91 7.89
C LEU A 296 -1.19 11.83 7.30
N ASP A 297 -0.02 11.91 7.94
CA ASP A 297 1.09 12.70 7.44
C ASP A 297 1.89 11.99 6.35
N GLY A 298 1.79 10.68 6.22
CA GLY A 298 2.49 9.88 5.22
C GLY A 298 1.83 9.87 3.83
N GLY A 299 0.52 10.00 3.74
CA GLY A 299 -0.21 9.85 2.47
C GLY A 299 -0.16 8.43 1.92
N ILE A 300 -0.18 8.28 0.60
CA ILE A 300 -0.15 6.95 -0.06
C ILE A 300 1.19 6.22 0.16
N PHE A 301 2.26 6.97 0.34
CA PHE A 301 3.63 6.43 0.42
C PHE A 301 4.17 6.33 1.86
N GLY A 302 3.35 6.65 2.87
CA GLY A 302 3.73 6.55 4.27
C GLY A 302 4.77 7.60 4.68
N PHE A 303 5.85 7.20 5.33
CA PHE A 303 6.90 8.06 5.92
C PHE A 303 7.74 8.89 4.91
N GLY A 304 7.20 9.27 3.78
CA GLY A 304 7.89 10.01 2.72
C GLY A 304 8.24 9.14 1.51
N ASN A 305 8.76 9.76 0.44
CA ASN A 305 9.19 9.07 -0.78
C ASN A 305 10.48 8.24 -0.54
N GLY A 306 10.52 7.46 0.56
CA GLY A 306 11.66 6.65 0.98
C GLY A 306 11.93 5.54 -0.02
N GLY A 307 12.77 5.83 -1.00
CA GLY A 307 13.35 4.85 -1.88
C GLY A 307 14.37 3.94 -1.14
N VAL A 308 15.13 3.16 -1.91
CA VAL A 308 16.18 2.20 -1.48
C VAL A 308 17.11 2.67 -0.34
N GLY A 309 17.21 4.01 -0.05
CA GLY A 309 18.03 4.59 1.02
C GLY A 309 17.56 4.32 2.43
N LYS A 310 16.27 4.37 2.59
CA LYS A 310 15.65 4.14 3.89
C LYS A 310 15.87 2.69 4.32
N ASN A 311 15.70 1.74 3.40
CA ASN A 311 15.98 0.33 3.66
C ASN A 311 17.45 0.06 4.04
N ASN A 312 18.40 0.84 3.47
CA ASN A 312 19.82 0.72 3.82
C ASN A 312 20.15 1.36 5.16
N LEU A 313 19.47 2.46 5.51
CA LEU A 313 19.60 3.11 6.82
C LEU A 313 19.04 2.21 7.92
N GLU A 314 17.86 1.62 7.73
CA GLU A 314 17.21 0.69 8.68
C GLU A 314 18.04 -0.59 8.89
N LYS A 315 18.55 -1.19 7.82
CA LYS A 315 19.48 -2.33 7.92
C LYS A 315 20.78 -1.99 8.67
N SER A 316 21.14 -0.70 8.74
CA SER A 316 22.35 -0.21 9.37
C SER A 316 22.15 0.19 10.83
N ILE A 317 20.92 0.55 11.26
CA ILE A 317 20.61 1.01 12.62
C ILE A 317 20.68 -0.15 13.64
N GLY A 318 20.43 -1.39 13.24
CA GLY A 318 20.55 -2.56 14.10
C GLY A 318 19.79 -2.41 15.42
N LYS A 319 20.06 -3.31 16.40
CA LYS A 319 19.37 -3.39 17.70
C LYS A 319 19.61 -2.22 18.69
N SER A 320 20.41 -1.20 18.35
CA SER A 320 20.82 -0.18 19.32
C SER A 320 20.02 1.13 19.30
N GLY A 321 19.11 1.33 18.35
CA GLY A 321 18.16 2.47 18.33
C GLY A 321 18.77 3.88 18.24
N LYS A 322 20.10 4.05 18.15
CA LYS A 322 20.77 5.35 18.05
C LYS A 322 21.50 5.46 16.71
N ALA A 323 21.02 6.33 15.82
CA ALA A 323 21.71 6.62 14.59
C ALA A 323 23.00 7.43 14.89
N SER A 324 24.15 6.77 14.76
CA SER A 324 25.49 7.37 14.85
C SER A 324 25.91 7.85 13.44
N PHE A 325 26.83 8.82 13.36
CA PHE A 325 27.50 9.23 12.13
C PHE A 325 28.04 8.02 11.32
N PHE A 326 28.58 7.02 12.03
CA PHE A 326 29.05 5.78 11.42
C PHE A 326 27.95 4.96 10.74
N ILE A 327 26.70 5.04 11.19
CA ILE A 327 25.56 4.36 10.59
C ILE A 327 25.20 5.01 9.27
N SER A 328 25.17 6.35 9.21
CA SER A 328 24.96 7.10 7.97
C SER A 328 26.08 6.84 6.96
N LEU A 329 27.31 6.71 7.44
CA LEU A 329 28.47 6.37 6.61
C LEU A 329 28.37 4.92 6.06
N LYS A 330 27.92 3.97 6.86
CA LYS A 330 27.65 2.59 6.44
C LYS A 330 26.50 2.52 5.43
N ALA A 331 25.43 3.27 5.64
CA ALA A 331 24.32 3.37 4.70
C ALA A 331 24.78 3.97 3.36
N LEU A 332 25.59 5.00 3.39
CA LEU A 332 26.20 5.61 2.21
C LEU A 332 27.12 4.61 1.49
N PHE A 333 27.92 3.86 2.23
CA PHE A 333 28.77 2.82 1.67
C PHE A 333 27.95 1.72 0.96
N LEU A 334 26.88 1.23 1.60
CA LEU A 334 25.97 0.25 1.00
C LEU A 334 25.19 0.82 -0.19
N TRP A 335 24.94 2.13 -0.21
CA TRP A 335 24.35 2.79 -1.37
C TRP A 335 25.32 2.90 -2.53
N ILE A 336 26.59 3.18 -2.27
CA ILE A 336 27.65 3.19 -3.32
C ILE A 336 27.97 1.79 -3.79
N PHE A 337 28.14 0.85 -2.86
CA PHE A 337 28.53 -0.54 -3.09
C PHE A 337 27.47 -1.51 -2.58
N PRO A 338 26.30 -1.60 -3.24
CA PRO A 338 25.28 -2.55 -2.82
C PRO A 338 25.78 -4.00 -2.97
N PRO A 339 25.21 -4.94 -2.19
CA PRO A 339 25.58 -6.33 -2.24
C PRO A 339 25.31 -6.95 -3.61
N LYS A 340 26.00 -8.05 -3.90
CA LYS A 340 25.97 -8.73 -5.21
C LYS A 340 24.58 -9.17 -5.66
N GLU A 341 23.70 -9.48 -4.72
CA GLU A 341 22.31 -9.89 -4.94
C GLU A 341 21.51 -8.80 -5.66
N TYR A 342 21.72 -7.54 -5.30
CA TYR A 342 21.10 -6.38 -5.95
C TYR A 342 21.40 -6.30 -7.45
N PHE A 343 22.62 -6.65 -7.85
CA PHE A 343 23.02 -6.57 -9.26
C PHE A 343 22.49 -7.74 -10.07
N ALA A 344 22.31 -8.90 -9.45
CA ALA A 344 21.70 -10.05 -10.11
C ALA A 344 20.25 -9.78 -10.52
N GLU A 345 19.54 -8.90 -9.76
CA GLU A 345 18.19 -8.48 -10.08
C GLU A 345 18.15 -7.34 -11.12
N CYS A 346 19.07 -6.39 -11.05
CA CYS A 346 19.01 -5.16 -11.84
C CYS A 346 19.80 -5.19 -13.17
N PHE A 347 20.77 -6.10 -13.34
CA PHE A 347 21.67 -6.09 -14.50
C PHE A 347 21.85 -7.47 -15.13
N LEU A 348 21.18 -7.73 -16.26
CA LEU A 348 21.21 -9.00 -16.98
C LEU A 348 22.62 -9.48 -17.33
N TYR A 349 23.53 -8.56 -17.67
CA TYR A 349 24.93 -8.93 -18.00
C TYR A 349 25.70 -9.42 -16.78
N TYR A 350 25.44 -8.87 -15.59
CA TYR A 350 26.01 -9.34 -14.34
C TYR A 350 25.50 -10.74 -13.98
N ARG A 351 24.21 -11.01 -14.18
CA ARG A 351 23.62 -12.34 -13.94
C ARG A 351 24.30 -13.43 -14.75
N LYS A 352 24.74 -13.10 -15.99
CA LYS A 352 25.48 -14.02 -16.86
C LYS A 352 26.99 -14.12 -16.52
N HIS A 353 27.57 -13.04 -16.00
CA HIS A 353 28.98 -12.92 -15.71
C HIS A 353 29.28 -12.27 -14.35
N PRO A 354 29.19 -13.02 -13.23
CA PRO A 354 29.30 -12.44 -11.86
C PRO A 354 30.66 -11.76 -11.58
N VAL A 355 31.71 -12.07 -12.34
CA VAL A 355 33.03 -11.44 -12.25
C VAL A 355 32.97 -9.93 -12.58
N LEU A 356 31.95 -9.48 -13.30
CA LEU A 356 31.77 -8.08 -13.69
C LEU A 356 31.15 -7.20 -12.58
N LEU A 357 31.17 -7.62 -11.32
CA LEU A 357 30.66 -6.83 -10.19
C LEU A 357 31.27 -5.41 -10.10
N PRO A 358 32.59 -5.21 -10.25
CA PRO A 358 33.15 -3.85 -10.27
C PRO A 358 32.58 -2.98 -11.40
N VAL A 359 32.39 -3.55 -12.59
CA VAL A 359 31.81 -2.85 -13.74
C VAL A 359 30.36 -2.47 -13.46
N ALA A 360 29.60 -3.35 -12.82
CA ALA A 360 28.22 -3.09 -12.42
C ALA A 360 28.12 -1.95 -11.39
N TRP A 361 29.04 -1.85 -10.41
CA TRP A 361 29.13 -0.73 -9.48
C TRP A 361 29.38 0.60 -10.21
N PHE A 362 30.37 0.64 -11.12
CA PHE A 362 30.66 1.86 -11.90
C PHE A 362 29.51 2.24 -12.82
N HIS A 363 28.87 1.29 -13.48
CA HIS A 363 27.70 1.53 -14.34
C HIS A 363 26.53 2.14 -13.53
N ARG A 364 26.25 1.59 -12.35
CA ARG A 364 25.23 2.12 -11.46
C ARG A 364 25.56 3.52 -10.97
N LEU A 365 26.80 3.76 -10.52
CA LEU A 365 27.27 5.09 -10.09
C LEU A 365 27.14 6.12 -11.21
N PHE A 366 27.53 5.76 -12.41
CA PHE A 366 27.38 6.60 -13.58
C PHE A 366 25.93 6.96 -13.82
N LYS A 367 25.00 5.97 -13.83
CA LYS A 367 23.56 6.23 -13.93
C LYS A 367 23.04 7.12 -12.79
N ALA A 368 23.46 6.90 -11.56
CA ALA A 368 23.04 7.68 -10.42
C ALA A 368 23.48 9.15 -10.51
N LEU A 369 24.70 9.43 -10.99
CA LEU A 369 25.28 10.76 -11.08
C LEU A 369 24.83 11.54 -12.31
N PHE A 370 24.65 10.88 -13.45
CA PHE A 370 24.40 11.55 -14.73
C PHE A 370 22.95 11.38 -15.22
N VAL A 371 22.38 10.19 -15.13
CA VAL A 371 21.03 9.92 -15.64
C VAL A 371 19.95 10.24 -14.58
N HIS A 372 20.18 9.85 -13.33
CA HIS A 372 19.21 10.01 -12.22
C HIS A 372 19.62 11.08 -11.21
N ARG A 373 20.39 12.08 -11.63
CA ARG A 373 20.99 13.11 -10.76
C ARG A 373 20.01 13.77 -9.78
N LYS A 374 18.80 14.11 -10.23
CA LYS A 374 17.78 14.74 -9.38
C LYS A 374 17.29 13.77 -8.29
N LYS A 375 17.02 12.51 -8.65
CA LYS A 375 16.59 11.45 -7.71
C LYS A 375 17.71 11.13 -6.72
N SER A 376 18.96 11.02 -7.19
CA SER A 376 20.12 10.71 -6.34
C SER A 376 20.42 11.85 -5.35
N LYS A 377 20.28 13.11 -5.76
CA LYS A 377 20.43 14.29 -4.88
C LYS A 377 19.36 14.35 -3.80
N HIS A 378 18.10 14.12 -4.17
CA HIS A 378 16.98 14.04 -3.25
C HIS A 378 17.20 12.93 -2.22
N TYR A 379 17.57 11.76 -2.67
CA TYR A 379 17.89 10.60 -1.90
C TYR A 379 19.02 10.79 -0.87
N LEU A 380 20.13 11.41 -1.29
CA LEU A 380 21.23 11.72 -0.37
C LEU A 380 20.79 12.75 0.68
N LYS A 381 19.99 13.73 0.29
CA LYS A 381 19.43 14.72 1.24
C LYS A 381 18.53 14.04 2.27
N GLU A 382 17.65 13.15 1.87
CA GLU A 382 16.78 12.39 2.77
C GLU A 382 17.59 11.53 3.75
N MET A 383 18.62 10.83 3.29
CA MET A 383 19.48 9.98 4.13
C MET A 383 20.14 10.73 5.31
N PHE A 384 20.38 12.02 5.15
CA PHE A 384 21.02 12.86 6.19
C PHE A 384 20.02 13.70 7.00
N THR A 385 18.78 13.89 6.51
CA THR A 385 17.78 14.77 7.16
C THR A 385 16.73 14.00 7.99
N GLU A 386 16.52 12.70 7.76
CA GLU A 386 15.39 11.94 8.31
C GLU A 386 15.71 11.08 9.54
N LYS A 387 16.64 11.50 10.37
CA LYS A 387 17.02 10.76 11.59
C LYS A 387 15.85 10.56 12.56
N GLU A 388 15.05 11.59 12.74
CA GLU A 388 13.92 11.60 13.68
C GLU A 388 12.74 10.75 13.21
N ILE A 389 12.49 10.71 11.90
CA ILE A 389 11.43 9.89 11.28
C ILE A 389 11.77 8.40 11.39
N SER A 390 13.04 8.04 11.21
CA SER A 390 13.50 6.65 11.31
C SER A 390 13.38 6.09 12.75
N GLU A 391 13.68 6.89 13.77
CA GLU A 391 13.53 6.49 15.17
C GLU A 391 12.06 6.27 15.54
N ARG A 392 11.17 7.18 15.12
CA ARG A 392 9.72 7.07 15.35
C ARG A 392 9.12 5.86 14.61
N GLN A 393 9.55 5.61 13.38
CA GLN A 393 9.12 4.44 12.61
C GLN A 393 9.58 3.15 13.28
N HIS A 394 10.83 3.08 13.73
CA HIS A 394 11.37 1.91 14.43
C HIS A 394 10.61 1.63 15.73
N GLN A 395 10.27 2.66 16.49
CA GLN A 395 9.45 2.53 17.70
C GLN A 395 8.06 1.95 17.35
N LEU A 396 7.38 2.51 16.34
CA LEU A 396 6.07 2.02 15.89
C LEU A 396 6.11 0.57 15.40
N LEU A 397 7.13 0.18 14.63
CA LEU A 397 7.31 -1.19 14.17
C LEU A 397 7.55 -2.15 15.33
N THR A 398 8.30 -1.71 16.35
CA THR A 398 8.55 -2.50 17.57
C THR A 398 7.25 -2.69 18.35
N GLU A 399 6.46 -1.64 18.52
CA GLU A 399 5.18 -1.69 19.21
C GLU A 399 4.15 -2.54 18.46
N LEU A 400 4.19 -2.55 17.13
CA LEU A 400 3.37 -3.42 16.26
C LEU A 400 3.86 -4.86 16.19
N GLU A 401 5.00 -5.18 16.81
CA GLU A 401 5.69 -6.49 16.71
C GLU A 401 6.06 -6.90 15.28
N ILE A 402 6.18 -5.94 14.37
CA ILE A 402 6.67 -6.17 13.01
C ILE A 402 8.20 -6.28 13.09
N LYS A 403 8.69 -7.52 13.15
CA LYS A 403 10.13 -7.81 13.23
C LYS A 403 10.83 -7.46 11.91
N GLY A 404 11.99 -6.81 12.03
CA GLY A 404 12.85 -6.45 10.91
C GLY A 404 13.52 -7.64 10.24
#